data_a2e822fd25c063d91f864342a47a6ef3
#
_entry.id   a2e822fd25c063d91f864342a47a6ef3
#
_cell.length_a   1.000
_cell.length_b   1.000
_cell.length_c   1.000
_cell.angle_alpha   90.00
_cell.angle_beta   90.00
_cell.angle_gamma   90.00
#
_symmetry.space_group_name_H-M   'P 1'
#
loop_
_entity.id
_entity.type
_entity.pdbx_description
1 polymer ?
#
loop_
_entity_poly.entity_id
_entity_poly.type
_entity_poly.pdbx_seq_one_letter_code
_entity_poly.pdbx_strand_id
1 'polypeptide(L)'
;MGVSVMEEPFQKLVNQGMIQGRSNFVYRIKDTNTFVSLNLKDQYEVTPIHVDVNIVSNDILDLEAFKAWRPEYKTAEFILEDGKYVCGWAVEKMSKSMFNVVNPDMIVEKYGADTLRMYEMFLGPVEQSKPWDTNGIDGVHRFIRKFWSLFYSRTDEYLVTDEPATKEELKSLHKLIKKVTGDIEQFSYNTSISAFMICVNELFNLKCSKKEILEQLVITLAPFAPHVCEELWDVLGHET
;
A
#
# COMPACT_ATOMS: atom_id res chain seq x y z
N MET A 1 33.32 25.33 17.10
CA MET A 1 32.45 24.27 17.65
C MET A 1 32.48 23.10 16.68
N GLY A 2 33.25 22.04 16.99
CA GLY A 2 33.21 20.79 16.21
C GLY A 2 31.99 19.99 16.63
N VAL A 3 30.93 20.02 15.87
CA VAL A 3 29.69 19.27 16.13
C VAL A 3 29.74 17.87 15.49
N SER A 4 30.73 17.63 14.62
CA SER A 4 30.90 16.33 13.95
C SER A 4 32.38 15.93 13.99
N VAL A 5 32.64 14.68 14.35
CA VAL A 5 33.99 14.07 14.36
C VAL A 5 34.35 13.54 12.97
N MET A 6 33.43 13.60 12.02
CA MET A 6 33.60 13.12 10.66
C MET A 6 33.73 14.29 9.67
N GLU A 7 34.60 14.14 8.68
CA GLU A 7 34.78 15.12 7.60
C GLU A 7 33.55 15.22 6.72
N GLU A 8 32.80 14.08 6.50
CA GLU A 8 31.55 14.03 5.76
C GLU A 8 30.41 13.53 6.65
N PRO A 9 29.29 14.26 6.75
CA PRO A 9 28.16 13.87 7.59
C PRO A 9 27.33 12.71 7.02
N PHE A 10 27.47 12.41 5.71
CA PHE A 10 26.71 11.39 5.01
C PHE A 10 27.62 10.36 4.34
N GLN A 11 27.35 9.08 4.57
CA GLN A 11 28.10 7.97 3.97
C GLN A 11 27.50 7.46 2.68
N LYS A 12 26.19 7.65 2.47
CA LYS A 12 25.47 7.13 1.30
C LYS A 12 24.31 8.05 0.91
N LEU A 13 24.19 8.31 -0.38
CA LEU A 13 23.01 8.94 -0.98
C LEU A 13 22.12 7.84 -1.57
N VAL A 14 20.85 7.82 -1.16
CA VAL A 14 19.83 6.93 -1.74
C VAL A 14 18.81 7.80 -2.47
N ASN A 15 18.78 7.68 -3.80
CA ASN A 15 17.75 8.32 -4.63
C ASN A 15 16.55 7.40 -4.72
N GLN A 16 15.53 7.67 -3.93
CA GLN A 16 14.29 6.90 -3.96
C GLN A 16 13.45 7.19 -5.20
N GLY A 17 12.77 6.16 -5.71
CA GLY A 17 11.78 6.30 -6.76
C GLY A 17 10.51 7.00 -6.26
N MET A 18 9.63 7.34 -7.19
CA MET A 18 8.33 7.96 -6.89
C MET A 18 7.21 6.93 -6.90
N ILE A 19 6.24 7.11 -6.01
CA ILE A 19 4.95 6.45 -6.14
C ILE A 19 4.15 7.23 -7.19
N GLN A 20 3.73 6.53 -8.24
CA GLN A 20 3.02 7.10 -9.38
C GLN A 20 1.53 6.85 -9.27
N GLY A 21 0.71 7.76 -9.79
CA GLY A 21 -0.74 7.60 -9.89
C GLY A 21 -1.15 6.98 -11.22
N ARG A 22 -2.29 6.31 -11.21
CA ARG A 22 -3.00 5.96 -12.43
C ARG A 22 -3.90 7.13 -12.79
N SER A 23 -3.62 7.80 -13.91
CA SER A 23 -4.50 8.82 -14.47
C SER A 23 -5.54 8.15 -15.36
N ASN A 24 -6.77 8.65 -15.32
CA ASN A 24 -7.81 8.27 -16.25
C ASN A 24 -8.12 9.42 -17.20
N PHE A 25 -8.52 9.09 -18.43
CA PHE A 25 -8.79 10.05 -19.48
C PHE A 25 -10.18 9.85 -20.06
N VAL A 26 -10.85 10.97 -20.28
CA VAL A 26 -12.01 11.06 -21.16
C VAL A 26 -11.61 11.77 -22.45
N TYR A 27 -12.26 11.46 -23.55
CA TYR A 27 -11.92 11.96 -24.89
C TYR A 27 -13.02 12.88 -25.40
N ARG A 28 -12.76 14.19 -25.36
CA ARG A 28 -13.68 15.20 -25.84
C ARG A 28 -13.54 15.36 -27.35
N ILE A 29 -14.64 15.28 -28.09
CA ILE A 29 -14.69 15.58 -29.52
C ILE A 29 -14.45 17.09 -29.68
N LYS A 30 -13.55 17.45 -30.59
CA LYS A 30 -13.12 18.83 -30.83
C LYS A 30 -14.33 19.75 -31.06
N ASP A 31 -14.27 20.92 -30.44
CA ASP A 31 -15.27 22.00 -30.54
C ASP A 31 -16.70 21.60 -30.12
N THR A 32 -16.86 20.53 -29.34
CA THR A 32 -18.16 20.07 -28.81
C THR A 32 -18.12 19.88 -27.30
N ASN A 33 -19.28 19.56 -26.69
CA ASN A 33 -19.35 19.06 -25.32
C ASN A 33 -19.74 17.55 -25.30
N THR A 34 -19.31 16.83 -26.34
CA THR A 34 -19.54 15.38 -26.48
C THR A 34 -18.25 14.62 -26.20
N PHE A 35 -18.36 13.55 -25.43
CA PHE A 35 -17.26 12.68 -25.02
C PHE A 35 -17.44 11.29 -25.61
N VAL A 36 -16.39 10.74 -26.19
CA VAL A 36 -16.43 9.44 -26.85
C VAL A 36 -15.60 8.42 -26.04
N SER A 37 -16.14 7.22 -25.89
CA SER A 37 -15.47 6.11 -25.17
C SER A 37 -14.18 5.67 -25.87
N LEU A 38 -13.25 5.11 -25.11
CA LEU A 38 -11.87 4.80 -25.50
C LEU A 38 -11.74 4.10 -26.84
N ASN A 39 -12.48 3.01 -27.07
CA ASN A 39 -12.31 2.19 -28.28
C ASN A 39 -12.96 2.81 -29.53
N LEU A 40 -13.78 3.84 -29.36
CA LEU A 40 -14.45 4.56 -30.44
C LEU A 40 -13.74 5.87 -30.82
N LYS A 41 -12.75 6.30 -30.05
CA LYS A 41 -12.07 7.61 -30.16
C LYS A 41 -11.41 7.84 -31.52
N ASP A 42 -10.90 6.78 -32.15
CA ASP A 42 -10.16 6.88 -33.43
C ASP A 42 -11.07 7.24 -34.61
N GLN A 43 -12.39 7.25 -34.41
CA GLN A 43 -13.39 7.69 -35.39
C GLN A 43 -13.62 9.21 -35.38
N TYR A 44 -13.03 9.93 -34.42
CA TYR A 44 -13.26 11.35 -34.17
C TYR A 44 -11.94 12.09 -33.94
N GLU A 45 -11.92 13.39 -34.22
CA GLU A 45 -10.83 14.25 -33.74
C GLU A 45 -11.08 14.59 -32.28
N VAL A 46 -10.26 14.02 -31.36
CA VAL A 46 -10.49 14.12 -29.91
C VAL A 46 -9.33 14.77 -29.19
N THR A 47 -9.65 15.40 -28.05
CA THR A 47 -8.68 15.88 -27.06
C THR A 47 -8.82 15.06 -25.78
N PRO A 48 -7.75 14.38 -25.29
CA PRO A 48 -7.78 13.69 -24.01
C PRO A 48 -7.81 14.70 -22.86
N ILE A 49 -8.65 14.44 -21.86
CA ILE A 49 -8.79 15.25 -20.66
C ILE A 49 -8.67 14.35 -19.45
N HIS A 50 -7.80 14.71 -18.51
CA HIS A 50 -7.70 14.01 -17.22
C HIS A 50 -9.02 14.11 -16.47
N VAL A 51 -9.44 13.01 -15.87
CA VAL A 51 -10.65 12.93 -15.04
C VAL A 51 -10.31 12.43 -13.64
N ASP A 52 -11.07 12.89 -12.65
CA ASP A 52 -10.87 12.49 -11.27
C ASP A 52 -10.98 10.97 -11.11
N VAL A 53 -9.96 10.35 -10.54
CA VAL A 53 -9.92 8.89 -10.35
C VAL A 53 -11.04 8.38 -9.44
N ASN A 54 -11.60 9.24 -8.59
CA ASN A 54 -12.68 8.87 -7.67
C ASN A 54 -14.06 8.69 -8.35
N ILE A 55 -14.21 9.18 -9.59
CA ILE A 55 -15.43 9.00 -10.39
C ILE A 55 -15.26 7.97 -11.50
N VAL A 56 -14.18 7.18 -11.44
CA VAL A 56 -13.89 6.08 -12.37
C VAL A 56 -13.73 4.78 -11.58
N SER A 57 -14.45 3.75 -11.96
CA SER A 57 -14.35 2.41 -11.34
C SER A 57 -14.14 1.35 -12.41
N ASN A 58 -13.04 0.58 -12.29
CA ASN A 58 -12.66 -0.45 -13.29
C ASN A 58 -12.69 0.11 -14.74
N ASP A 59 -12.13 1.29 -14.91
CA ASP A 59 -12.09 2.04 -16.18
C ASP A 59 -13.44 2.52 -16.71
N ILE A 60 -14.51 2.34 -15.96
CA ILE A 60 -15.85 2.83 -16.31
C ILE A 60 -16.10 4.17 -15.59
N LEU A 61 -16.46 5.19 -16.37
CA LEU A 61 -16.82 6.52 -15.87
C LEU A 61 -18.24 6.51 -15.27
N ASP A 62 -18.36 7.12 -14.08
CA ASP A 62 -19.67 7.51 -13.56
C ASP A 62 -20.12 8.81 -14.27
N LEU A 63 -21.11 8.69 -15.17
CA LEU A 63 -21.55 9.79 -16.03
C LEU A 63 -22.23 10.92 -15.25
N GLU A 64 -22.98 10.58 -14.21
CA GLU A 64 -23.67 11.60 -13.39
C GLU A 64 -22.67 12.33 -12.48
N ALA A 65 -21.73 11.60 -11.88
CA ALA A 65 -20.64 12.19 -11.13
C ALA A 65 -19.76 13.09 -12.02
N PHE A 66 -19.50 12.70 -13.28
CA PHE A 66 -18.76 13.53 -14.24
C PHE A 66 -19.48 14.84 -14.58
N LYS A 67 -20.79 14.78 -14.85
CA LYS A 67 -21.61 15.99 -15.09
C LYS A 67 -21.66 16.93 -13.88
N ALA A 68 -21.60 16.36 -12.67
CA ALA A 68 -21.60 17.12 -11.42
C ALA A 68 -20.21 17.67 -11.06
N TRP A 69 -19.14 17.06 -11.57
CA TRP A 69 -17.76 17.38 -11.21
C TRP A 69 -17.35 18.81 -11.58
N ARG A 70 -17.80 19.30 -12.76
CA ARG A 70 -17.53 20.67 -13.21
C ARG A 70 -18.72 21.30 -13.91
N PRO A 71 -18.94 22.60 -13.73
CA PRO A 71 -20.08 23.30 -14.36
C PRO A 71 -20.14 23.15 -15.88
N GLU A 72 -18.98 23.14 -16.56
CA GLU A 72 -18.88 23.03 -18.01
C GLU A 72 -19.30 21.66 -18.54
N TYR A 73 -19.33 20.62 -17.70
CA TYR A 73 -19.73 19.27 -18.10
C TYR A 73 -21.19 18.94 -17.80
N LYS A 74 -21.95 19.86 -17.23
CA LYS A 74 -23.36 19.65 -16.86
C LYS A 74 -24.23 19.20 -18.04
N THR A 75 -23.91 19.67 -19.24
CA THR A 75 -24.61 19.32 -20.50
C THR A 75 -23.81 18.35 -21.36
N ALA A 76 -22.85 17.62 -20.78
CA ALA A 76 -22.05 16.68 -21.52
C ALA A 76 -22.89 15.54 -22.12
N GLU A 77 -22.61 15.21 -23.38
CA GLU A 77 -23.17 14.08 -24.10
C GLU A 77 -22.09 12.99 -24.21
N PHE A 78 -22.52 11.72 -24.31
CA PHE A 78 -21.58 10.60 -24.32
C PHE A 78 -21.89 9.63 -25.45
N ILE A 79 -20.85 9.23 -26.18
CA ILE A 79 -20.88 8.11 -27.13
C ILE A 79 -20.29 6.90 -26.41
N LEU A 80 -21.16 5.93 -26.11
CA LEU A 80 -20.89 4.81 -25.24
C LEU A 80 -20.54 3.53 -26.03
N GLU A 81 -19.82 2.63 -25.36
CA GLU A 81 -19.58 1.25 -25.79
C GLU A 81 -20.46 0.33 -24.92
N ASP A 82 -21.37 -0.43 -25.54
CA ASP A 82 -22.28 -1.34 -24.84
C ASP A 82 -22.97 -0.71 -23.61
N GLY A 83 -23.38 0.56 -23.74
CA GLY A 83 -24.04 1.31 -22.69
C GLY A 83 -23.12 1.81 -21.57
N LYS A 84 -21.80 1.72 -21.71
CA LYS A 84 -20.80 2.18 -20.74
C LYS A 84 -19.80 3.13 -21.39
N TYR A 85 -19.26 4.04 -20.60
CA TYR A 85 -18.15 4.89 -21.02
C TYR A 85 -16.83 4.31 -20.48
N VAL A 86 -15.99 3.82 -21.36
CA VAL A 86 -14.66 3.32 -21.01
C VAL A 86 -13.64 4.42 -21.10
N CYS A 87 -12.95 4.70 -19.99
CA CYS A 87 -11.85 5.67 -19.92
C CYS A 87 -10.54 5.09 -20.45
N GLY A 88 -9.68 5.95 -21.01
CA GLY A 88 -8.28 5.64 -21.15
C GLY A 88 -7.53 5.74 -19.82
N TRP A 89 -6.30 5.23 -19.77
CA TRP A 89 -5.47 5.35 -18.61
C TRP A 89 -3.98 5.42 -18.94
N ALA A 90 -3.21 6.02 -18.04
CA ALA A 90 -1.75 6.00 -18.06
C ALA A 90 -1.20 6.07 -16.63
N VAL A 91 0.04 5.55 -16.46
CA VAL A 91 0.76 5.71 -15.19
C VAL A 91 1.59 6.99 -15.28
N GLU A 92 1.32 7.93 -14.37
CA GLU A 92 1.93 9.25 -14.37
C GLU A 92 2.34 9.65 -12.95
N LYS A 93 3.11 10.74 -12.83
CA LYS A 93 3.40 11.35 -11.54
C LYS A 93 2.08 11.78 -10.88
N MET A 94 1.91 11.48 -9.59
CA MET A 94 0.77 11.99 -8.84
C MET A 94 0.78 13.51 -8.77
N SER A 95 -0.31 14.14 -9.18
CA SER A 95 -0.48 15.60 -9.17
C SER A 95 -1.95 15.97 -9.05
N LYS A 96 -2.23 17.02 -8.27
CA LYS A 96 -3.59 17.57 -8.16
C LYS A 96 -4.17 17.99 -9.51
N SER A 97 -3.33 18.49 -10.43
CA SER A 97 -3.76 18.89 -11.78
C SER A 97 -4.08 17.71 -12.71
N MET A 98 -3.61 16.51 -12.38
CA MET A 98 -3.90 15.28 -13.13
C MET A 98 -5.03 14.45 -12.48
N PHE A 99 -5.56 14.91 -11.32
CA PHE A 99 -6.67 14.27 -10.60
C PHE A 99 -6.44 12.78 -10.29
N ASN A 100 -5.18 12.41 -10.09
CA ASN A 100 -4.73 11.02 -9.86
C ASN A 100 -4.07 10.83 -8.49
N VAL A 101 -4.33 11.75 -7.55
CA VAL A 101 -3.77 11.70 -6.19
C VAL A 101 -4.60 10.76 -5.32
N VAL A 102 -3.91 9.85 -4.64
CA VAL A 102 -4.48 9.07 -3.55
C VAL A 102 -4.27 9.84 -2.26
N ASN A 103 -5.35 10.12 -1.51
CA ASN A 103 -5.27 10.82 -0.22
C ASN A 103 -4.86 9.83 0.87
N PRO A 104 -3.70 10.03 1.53
CA PRO A 104 -3.24 9.17 2.63
C PRO A 104 -4.24 9.10 3.79
N ASP A 105 -4.91 10.20 4.13
CA ASP A 105 -5.87 10.22 5.25
C ASP A 105 -7.00 9.23 5.04
N MET A 106 -7.55 9.13 3.81
CA MET A 106 -8.59 8.16 3.48
C MET A 106 -8.09 6.71 3.59
N ILE A 107 -6.82 6.48 3.23
CA ILE A 107 -6.21 5.14 3.34
C ILE A 107 -5.99 4.79 4.81
N VAL A 108 -5.49 5.74 5.61
CA VAL A 108 -5.29 5.55 7.06
C VAL A 108 -6.62 5.30 7.77
N GLU A 109 -7.67 6.05 7.43
CA GLU A 109 -9.00 5.85 8.02
C GLU A 109 -9.57 4.46 7.69
N LYS A 110 -9.36 3.98 6.47
CA LYS A 110 -9.91 2.69 6.02
C LYS A 110 -9.08 1.48 6.45
N TYR A 111 -7.75 1.58 6.44
CA TYR A 111 -6.84 0.44 6.58
C TYR A 111 -5.89 0.55 7.78
N GLY A 112 -5.75 1.73 8.37
CA GLY A 112 -4.79 2.02 9.42
C GLY A 112 -3.42 2.46 8.90
N ALA A 113 -2.70 3.23 9.74
CA ALA A 113 -1.40 3.81 9.39
C ALA A 113 -0.32 2.75 9.11
N ASP A 114 -0.28 1.67 9.89
CA ASP A 114 0.69 0.59 9.71
C ASP A 114 0.51 -0.14 8.38
N THR A 115 -0.75 -0.31 7.94
CA THR A 115 -1.04 -0.89 6.62
C THR A 115 -0.50 0.00 5.50
N LEU A 116 -0.73 1.32 5.57
CA LEU A 116 -0.19 2.26 4.60
C LEU A 116 1.34 2.21 4.56
N ARG A 117 2.01 2.35 5.72
CA ARG A 117 3.47 2.31 5.84
C ARG A 117 4.08 1.05 5.23
N MET A 118 3.56 -0.10 5.63
CA MET A 118 4.04 -1.38 5.12
C MET A 118 3.77 -1.53 3.62
N TYR A 119 2.62 -1.05 3.14
CA TYR A 119 2.29 -1.14 1.73
C TYR A 119 3.22 -0.28 0.86
N GLU A 120 3.54 0.94 1.26
CA GLU A 120 4.51 1.79 0.56
C GLU A 120 5.89 1.12 0.46
N MET A 121 6.35 0.49 1.53
CA MET A 121 7.60 -0.28 1.52
C MET A 121 7.50 -1.57 0.68
N PHE A 122 6.31 -2.19 0.61
CA PHE A 122 6.09 -3.44 -0.11
C PHE A 122 6.01 -3.27 -1.63
N LEU A 123 5.61 -2.11 -2.13
CA LEU A 123 5.41 -1.83 -3.57
C LEU A 123 6.61 -2.22 -4.46
N GLY A 124 7.82 -2.26 -3.93
CA GLY A 124 9.03 -2.73 -4.62
C GLY A 124 10.31 -2.07 -4.11
N PRO A 125 11.46 -2.20 -4.81
CA PRO A 125 12.73 -1.63 -4.42
C PRO A 125 12.66 -0.11 -4.25
N VAL A 126 13.33 0.45 -3.23
CA VAL A 126 13.29 1.89 -2.89
C VAL A 126 13.66 2.81 -4.06
N GLU A 127 14.59 2.40 -4.90
CA GLU A 127 15.13 3.21 -6.00
C GLU A 127 14.22 3.26 -7.24
N GLN A 128 13.20 2.39 -7.32
CA GLN A 128 12.33 2.30 -8.48
C GLN A 128 11.03 3.08 -8.29
N SER A 129 10.61 3.79 -9.34
CA SER A 129 9.26 4.35 -9.38
C SER A 129 8.22 3.26 -9.61
N LYS A 130 7.06 3.36 -8.96
CA LYS A 130 6.04 2.31 -8.91
C LYS A 130 4.65 2.92 -8.96
N PRO A 131 3.73 2.29 -9.74
CA PRO A 131 2.33 2.70 -9.70
C PRO A 131 1.69 2.30 -8.35
N TRP A 132 0.88 3.20 -7.81
CA TRP A 132 -0.02 2.87 -6.72
C TRP A 132 -1.14 1.96 -7.24
N ASP A 133 -1.38 0.87 -6.51
CA ASP A 133 -2.52 -0.02 -6.74
C ASP A 133 -3.31 -0.17 -5.44
N THR A 134 -4.50 0.43 -5.38
CA THR A 134 -5.36 0.37 -4.20
C THR A 134 -5.79 -1.06 -3.86
N ASN A 135 -5.86 -1.97 -4.84
CA ASN A 135 -6.23 -3.36 -4.57
C ASN A 135 -5.10 -4.14 -3.86
N GLY A 136 -3.85 -3.75 -4.09
CA GLY A 136 -2.69 -4.41 -3.47
C GLY A 136 -2.60 -4.21 -1.96
N ILE A 137 -3.15 -3.11 -1.42
CA ILE A 137 -3.10 -2.79 0.02
C ILE A 137 -3.86 -3.81 0.88
N ASP A 138 -4.92 -4.43 0.34
CA ASP A 138 -5.70 -5.46 1.04
C ASP A 138 -4.84 -6.66 1.46
N GLY A 139 -3.78 -6.97 0.70
CA GLY A 139 -2.84 -8.04 1.02
C GLY A 139 -2.08 -7.75 2.32
N VAL A 140 -1.60 -6.52 2.46
CA VAL A 140 -0.88 -6.07 3.68
C VAL A 140 -1.84 -5.95 4.87
N HIS A 141 -3.04 -5.42 4.65
CA HIS A 141 -4.05 -5.36 5.72
C HIS A 141 -4.40 -6.74 6.27
N ARG A 142 -4.60 -7.74 5.38
CA ARG A 142 -4.82 -9.13 5.80
C ARG A 142 -3.63 -9.72 6.53
N PHE A 143 -2.41 -9.35 6.16
CA PHE A 143 -1.20 -9.76 6.88
C PHE A 143 -1.22 -9.24 8.32
N ILE A 144 -1.47 -7.95 8.56
CA ILE A 144 -1.53 -7.37 9.91
C ILE A 144 -2.61 -8.06 10.74
N ARG A 145 -3.79 -8.31 10.18
CA ARG A 145 -4.86 -9.07 10.86
C ARG A 145 -4.44 -10.50 11.19
N LYS A 146 -3.68 -11.15 10.30
CA LYS A 146 -3.16 -12.49 10.56
C LYS A 146 -2.06 -12.48 11.62
N PHE A 147 -1.20 -11.47 11.64
CA PHE A 147 -0.22 -11.26 12.69
C PHE A 147 -0.90 -11.10 14.06
N TRP A 148 -1.92 -10.25 14.15
CA TRP A 148 -2.75 -10.09 15.35
C TRP A 148 -3.34 -11.42 15.82
N SER A 149 -3.79 -12.29 14.91
CA SER A 149 -4.39 -13.58 15.25
C SER A 149 -3.42 -14.62 15.84
N LEU A 150 -2.12 -14.33 15.93
CA LEU A 150 -1.17 -15.13 16.72
C LEU A 150 -1.31 -14.85 18.22
N PHE A 151 -1.85 -13.70 18.61
CA PHE A 151 -1.99 -13.24 20.00
C PHE A 151 -3.42 -13.42 20.52
N TYR A 152 -4.40 -13.26 19.64
CA TYR A 152 -5.82 -13.31 20.00
C TYR A 152 -6.62 -14.23 19.08
N SER A 153 -7.57 -14.95 19.68
CA SER A 153 -8.55 -15.73 18.94
C SER A 153 -9.57 -14.82 18.23
N ARG A 154 -10.45 -15.40 17.42
CA ARG A 154 -11.57 -14.66 16.80
C ARG A 154 -12.60 -14.14 17.81
N THR A 155 -12.57 -14.65 19.03
CA THR A 155 -13.43 -14.26 20.16
C THR A 155 -12.68 -13.39 21.18
N ASP A 156 -11.57 -12.76 20.74
CA ASP A 156 -10.70 -11.88 21.54
C ASP A 156 -10.12 -12.55 22.81
N GLU A 157 -9.96 -13.88 22.78
CA GLU A 157 -9.29 -14.62 23.84
C GLU A 157 -7.78 -14.56 23.63
N TYR A 158 -7.03 -14.21 24.68
CA TYR A 158 -5.57 -14.15 24.67
C TYR A 158 -4.96 -15.55 24.59
N LEU A 159 -4.10 -15.77 23.61
CA LEU A 159 -3.57 -17.10 23.25
C LEU A 159 -2.13 -17.33 23.71
N VAL A 160 -1.40 -16.27 24.10
CA VAL A 160 0.05 -16.37 24.34
C VAL A 160 0.34 -17.21 25.59
N THR A 161 1.36 -18.06 25.50
CA THR A 161 1.77 -19.00 26.56
C THR A 161 3.28 -18.87 26.82
N ASP A 162 3.70 -19.22 28.05
CA ASP A 162 5.11 -19.28 28.46
C ASP A 162 5.77 -20.65 28.18
N GLU A 163 5.10 -21.50 27.37
CA GLU A 163 5.70 -22.76 26.98
C GLU A 163 6.94 -22.55 26.08
N PRO A 164 7.96 -23.43 26.18
CA PRO A 164 9.17 -23.28 25.38
C PRO A 164 8.88 -23.44 23.88
N ALA A 165 9.60 -22.69 23.08
CA ALA A 165 9.50 -22.75 21.63
C ALA A 165 10.00 -24.08 21.05
N THR A 166 9.37 -24.53 19.98
CA THR A 166 9.83 -25.70 19.22
C THR A 166 10.97 -25.33 18.26
N LYS A 167 11.69 -26.33 17.79
CA LYS A 167 12.78 -26.12 16.80
C LYS A 167 12.28 -25.52 15.50
N GLU A 168 11.08 -25.88 15.07
CA GLU A 168 10.44 -25.38 13.86
C GLU A 168 10.08 -23.89 13.99
N GLU A 169 9.52 -23.49 15.13
CA GLU A 169 9.20 -22.10 15.44
C GLU A 169 10.45 -21.23 15.50
N LEU A 170 11.48 -21.67 16.24
CA LEU A 170 12.78 -21.00 16.29
C LEU A 170 13.43 -20.88 14.91
N LYS A 171 13.37 -21.94 14.10
CA LYS A 171 13.91 -21.90 12.74
C LYS A 171 13.22 -20.85 11.86
N SER A 172 11.89 -20.76 11.93
CA SER A 172 11.13 -19.76 11.18
C SER A 172 11.52 -18.35 11.61
N LEU A 173 11.55 -18.09 12.92
CA LEU A 173 11.93 -16.80 13.49
C LEU A 173 13.37 -16.37 13.12
N HIS A 174 14.35 -17.24 13.34
CA HIS A 174 15.75 -16.90 13.03
C HIS A 174 16.02 -16.71 11.54
N LYS A 175 15.31 -17.43 10.67
CA LYS A 175 15.34 -17.21 9.23
C LYS A 175 14.81 -15.81 8.87
N LEU A 176 13.72 -15.38 9.52
CA LEU A 176 13.18 -14.04 9.38
C LEU A 176 14.17 -12.98 9.83
N ILE A 177 14.68 -13.06 11.08
CA ILE A 177 15.61 -12.09 11.65
C ILE A 177 16.84 -11.91 10.74
N LYS A 178 17.46 -13.04 10.32
CA LYS A 178 18.60 -12.99 9.40
C LYS A 178 18.26 -12.29 8.09
N LYS A 179 17.08 -12.57 7.52
CA LYS A 179 16.65 -11.96 6.25
C LYS A 179 16.41 -10.47 6.42
N VAL A 180 15.65 -10.06 7.43
CA VAL A 180 15.31 -8.65 7.67
C VAL A 180 16.55 -7.83 7.98
N THR A 181 17.49 -8.34 8.79
CA THR A 181 18.76 -7.65 9.07
C THR A 181 19.53 -7.33 7.79
N GLY A 182 19.72 -8.33 6.91
CA GLY A 182 20.42 -8.08 5.64
C GLY A 182 19.65 -7.17 4.68
N ASP A 183 18.32 -7.26 4.68
CA ASP A 183 17.46 -6.43 3.83
C ASP A 183 17.49 -4.95 4.26
N ILE A 184 17.51 -4.66 5.56
CA ILE A 184 17.59 -3.28 6.08
C ILE A 184 18.93 -2.66 5.68
N GLU A 185 20.04 -3.37 5.81
CA GLU A 185 21.36 -2.91 5.39
C GLU A 185 21.42 -2.56 3.90
N GLN A 186 20.65 -3.26 3.08
CA GLN A 186 20.59 -3.10 1.63
C GLN A 186 19.41 -2.24 1.15
N PHE A 187 18.59 -1.69 2.05
CA PHE A 187 17.34 -0.96 1.74
C PHE A 187 16.33 -1.78 0.93
N SER A 188 16.33 -3.10 1.09
CA SER A 188 15.42 -4.03 0.41
C SER A 188 14.14 -4.27 1.21
N TYR A 189 13.44 -3.21 1.60
CA TYR A 189 12.28 -3.28 2.49
C TYR A 189 11.14 -4.15 1.95
N ASN A 190 10.93 -4.17 0.64
CA ASN A 190 9.89 -4.98 0.01
C ASN A 190 10.10 -6.49 0.23
N THR A 191 11.34 -6.94 0.26
CA THR A 191 11.65 -8.36 0.55
C THR A 191 11.53 -8.66 2.03
N SER A 192 11.80 -7.70 2.93
CA SER A 192 11.50 -7.82 4.37
C SER A 192 10.00 -8.04 4.60
N ILE A 193 9.13 -7.25 3.97
CA ILE A 193 7.67 -7.41 4.11
C ILE A 193 7.23 -8.81 3.67
N SER A 194 7.76 -9.29 2.54
CA SER A 194 7.50 -10.66 2.07
C SER A 194 7.98 -11.71 3.07
N ALA A 195 9.14 -11.51 3.70
CA ALA A 195 9.68 -12.43 4.70
C ALA A 195 8.82 -12.46 5.97
N PHE A 196 8.28 -11.32 6.43
CA PHE A 196 7.30 -11.27 7.50
C PHE A 196 6.05 -12.06 7.18
N MET A 197 5.50 -11.89 5.97
CA MET A 197 4.31 -12.63 5.53
C MET A 197 4.55 -14.14 5.55
N ILE A 198 5.73 -14.60 5.11
CA ILE A 198 6.11 -16.03 5.13
C ILE A 198 6.20 -16.52 6.57
N CYS A 199 6.95 -15.83 7.44
CA CYS A 199 7.15 -16.23 8.84
C CYS A 199 5.81 -16.31 9.60
N VAL A 200 4.97 -15.29 9.50
CA VAL A 200 3.64 -15.28 10.15
C VAL A 200 2.77 -16.43 9.62
N ASN A 201 2.84 -16.75 8.33
CA ASN A 201 2.13 -17.90 7.78
C ASN A 201 2.65 -19.23 8.34
N GLU A 202 3.98 -19.41 8.45
CA GLU A 202 4.60 -20.59 9.04
C GLU A 202 4.19 -20.75 10.52
N LEU A 203 4.34 -19.69 11.34
CA LEU A 203 3.96 -19.69 12.76
C LEU A 203 2.46 -19.95 12.96
N PHE A 204 1.61 -19.35 12.13
CA PHE A 204 0.18 -19.61 12.17
C PHE A 204 -0.17 -21.07 11.89
N ASN A 205 0.48 -21.70 10.92
CA ASN A 205 0.28 -23.12 10.59
C ASN A 205 0.79 -24.05 11.71
N LEU A 206 1.86 -23.64 12.39
CA LEU A 206 2.39 -24.31 13.59
C LEU A 206 1.52 -24.09 14.84
N LYS A 207 0.50 -23.23 14.75
CA LYS A 207 -0.31 -22.78 15.89
C LYS A 207 0.54 -22.20 17.02
N CYS A 208 1.59 -21.46 16.66
CA CYS A 208 2.52 -20.87 17.59
C CYS A 208 1.83 -19.82 18.46
N SER A 209 1.95 -19.99 19.78
CA SER A 209 1.49 -19.04 20.80
C SER A 209 2.58 -18.75 21.84
N LYS A 210 3.85 -19.04 21.51
CA LYS A 210 4.96 -18.98 22.46
C LYS A 210 5.43 -17.53 22.62
N LYS A 211 5.37 -17.01 23.86
CA LYS A 211 5.78 -15.64 24.21
C LYS A 211 7.18 -15.33 23.69
N GLU A 212 8.14 -16.23 23.91
CA GLU A 212 9.53 -16.13 23.44
C GLU A 212 9.64 -15.83 21.93
N ILE A 213 8.83 -16.47 21.09
CA ILE A 213 8.81 -16.29 19.64
C ILE A 213 8.12 -14.97 19.28
N LEU A 214 6.97 -14.68 19.91
CA LEU A 214 6.12 -13.55 19.56
C LEU A 214 6.75 -12.21 19.97
N GLU A 215 7.46 -12.14 21.11
CA GLU A 215 8.25 -10.97 21.51
C GLU A 215 9.30 -10.59 20.46
N GLN A 216 10.09 -11.54 20.02
CA GLN A 216 11.12 -11.29 19.01
C GLN A 216 10.53 -10.91 17.64
N LEU A 217 9.36 -11.48 17.32
CA LEU A 217 8.63 -11.11 16.10
C LEU A 217 8.11 -9.67 16.17
N VAL A 218 7.56 -9.24 17.31
CA VAL A 218 7.11 -7.85 17.56
C VAL A 218 8.29 -6.89 17.42
N ILE A 219 9.41 -7.15 18.10
CA ILE A 219 10.62 -6.29 18.04
C ILE A 219 11.10 -6.16 16.58
N THR A 220 11.14 -7.28 15.83
CA THR A 220 11.63 -7.29 14.45
C THR A 220 10.70 -6.52 13.51
N LEU A 221 9.38 -6.54 13.76
CA LEU A 221 8.37 -5.87 12.94
C LEU A 221 8.17 -4.39 13.31
N ALA A 222 8.49 -3.98 14.53
CA ALA A 222 8.22 -2.64 15.05
C ALA A 222 8.67 -1.48 14.13
N PRO A 223 9.84 -1.50 13.46
CA PRO A 223 10.23 -0.44 12.54
C PRO A 223 9.29 -0.29 11.33
N PHE A 224 8.60 -1.35 10.94
CA PHE A 224 7.70 -1.40 9.78
C PHE A 224 6.26 -1.07 10.15
N ALA A 225 5.78 -1.55 11.30
CA ALA A 225 4.41 -1.41 11.80
C ALA A 225 4.40 -1.02 13.29
N PRO A 226 4.80 0.22 13.63
CA PRO A 226 5.02 0.63 15.02
C PRO A 226 3.77 0.56 15.89
N HIS A 227 2.60 0.98 15.39
CA HIS A 227 1.40 1.09 16.23
C HIS A 227 0.89 -0.28 16.71
N VAL A 228 0.77 -1.25 15.81
CA VAL A 228 0.35 -2.61 16.18
C VAL A 228 1.39 -3.30 17.05
N CYS A 229 2.67 -3.01 16.84
CA CYS A 229 3.75 -3.59 17.65
C CYS A 229 3.81 -3.00 19.05
N GLU A 230 3.60 -1.70 19.24
CA GLU A 230 3.49 -1.07 20.58
C GLU A 230 2.32 -1.65 21.37
N GLU A 231 1.14 -1.76 20.75
CA GLU A 231 -0.02 -2.37 21.40
C GLU A 231 0.26 -3.81 21.83
N LEU A 232 0.88 -4.61 20.97
CA LEU A 232 1.21 -6.00 21.30
C LEU A 232 2.35 -6.11 22.32
N TRP A 233 3.26 -5.14 22.35
CA TRP A 233 4.35 -5.07 23.33
C TRP A 233 3.82 -4.84 24.75
N ASP A 234 2.88 -3.91 24.91
CA ASP A 234 2.18 -3.66 26.16
C ASP A 234 1.40 -4.92 26.63
N VAL A 235 0.66 -5.56 25.71
CA VAL A 235 -0.08 -6.80 25.95
C VAL A 235 0.81 -7.95 26.43
N LEU A 236 2.07 -8.01 25.94
CA LEU A 236 3.05 -9.00 26.40
C LEU A 236 3.61 -8.70 27.81
N GLY A 237 3.23 -7.56 28.40
CA GLY A 237 3.56 -7.17 29.77
C GLY A 237 4.85 -6.34 29.88
N HIS A 238 5.26 -5.67 28.80
CA HIS A 238 6.39 -4.77 28.78
C HIS A 238 5.94 -3.31 28.90
N GLU A 239 6.73 -2.48 29.57
CA GLU A 239 6.55 -1.02 29.60
C GLU A 239 7.03 -0.41 28.26
N THR A 240 6.30 0.58 27.74
CA THR A 240 6.61 1.32 26.50
C THR A 240 7.60 2.45 26.76
#